data_c7254f5dbe3fed12e03329bf397ef378
#
_entry.id   c7254f5dbe3fed12e03329bf397ef378
#
_cell.length_a   1.000
_cell.length_b   1.000
_cell.length_c   1.000
_cell.angle_alpha   90.00
_cell.angle_beta   90.00
_cell.angle_gamma   90.00
#
_symmetry.space_group_name_H-M   'P 1'
#
loop_
_entity.id
_entity.type
_entity.pdbx_description
1 polymer ?
#
loop_
_entity_poly.entity_id
_entity_poly.type
_entity_poly.pdbx_seq_one_letter_code
_entity_poly.pdbx_strand_id
1 'polypeptide(L)'
;LLVLSGASAVFGATYSSPLEHKDGGDPSIVWHEGYWYFTATNYRDISVRRAPTLEGLKTALPKTVWAPSVEFPSRQCNIWAPELHVVDGHTGLTWYQDXHIYFSAGGCGDGAIQQSQVLRGGESPWDNFDFYGTINAPAWSIDGTPLTINGQNYFVYSCFRDDTGESLQSLCIGKNSDILTIGEEHLLASPTEAWERNGQMPVNEGPFALYSKTRTFLSYSGSFCWDPSYSLGLLEYIGGDPLEQSSWVKSGPHFSQANGMYSTGHNSFFTSPDGTETWMAYHSSPNPAGSCGDRYSNAKKIDFEADGFPILGAPIAEGEVLPGPAGEPQA
;
A
#
# COMPACT_ATOMS: atom_id res chain seq x y z
N LEU A 1 29.35 -47.44 -9.75
CA LEU A 1 27.97 -47.00 -9.98
C LEU A 1 27.90 -45.52 -9.49
N LEU A 2 27.84 -44.60 -10.45
CA LEU A 2 27.55 -43.20 -10.15
C LEU A 2 26.03 -43.07 -10.04
N VAL A 3 25.53 -42.75 -8.86
CA VAL A 3 24.13 -42.37 -8.68
C VAL A 3 24.06 -40.88 -8.99
N LEU A 4 23.58 -40.57 -10.19
CA LEU A 4 23.20 -39.21 -10.55
C LEU A 4 21.90 -38.89 -9.80
N SER A 5 22.00 -38.17 -8.71
CA SER A 5 20.82 -37.59 -8.08
C SER A 5 20.37 -36.44 -8.99
N GLY A 6 19.40 -36.72 -9.82
CA GLY A 6 18.72 -35.67 -10.57
C GLY A 6 17.93 -34.79 -9.60
N ALA A 7 18.39 -33.58 -9.39
CA ALA A 7 17.55 -32.58 -8.73
C ALA A 7 16.40 -32.27 -9.69
N SER A 8 15.22 -32.76 -9.38
CA SER A 8 14.00 -32.32 -10.06
C SER A 8 13.85 -30.84 -9.74
N ALA A 9 13.89 -30.00 -10.76
CA ALA A 9 13.51 -28.62 -10.60
C ALA A 9 12.05 -28.61 -10.12
N VAL A 10 11.86 -28.23 -8.89
CA VAL A 10 10.51 -28.01 -8.37
C VAL A 10 10.06 -26.66 -8.97
N PHE A 11 9.24 -26.72 -10.00
CA PHE A 11 8.60 -25.52 -10.50
C PHE A 11 7.62 -25.05 -9.44
N GLY A 12 7.85 -23.88 -8.88
CA GLY A 12 6.93 -23.26 -7.93
C GLY A 12 5.59 -22.92 -8.56
N ALA A 13 4.68 -22.46 -7.74
CA ALA A 13 3.41 -21.91 -8.24
C ALA A 13 3.70 -20.81 -9.26
N THR A 14 2.77 -20.60 -10.18
CA THR A 14 2.85 -19.45 -11.13
C THR A 14 1.68 -18.51 -10.85
N TYR A 15 1.85 -17.27 -11.20
CA TYR A 15 0.85 -16.23 -11.06
C TYR A 15 0.76 -15.46 -12.38
N SER A 16 -0.45 -15.16 -12.81
CA SER A 16 -0.66 -14.34 -14.01
C SER A 16 -1.30 -13.00 -13.66
N SER A 17 -0.71 -11.91 -14.15
CA SER A 17 -1.23 -10.56 -13.92
C SER A 17 -2.51 -10.32 -14.72
N PRO A 18 -3.53 -9.61 -14.20
CA PRO A 18 -3.62 -9.06 -12.85
C PRO A 18 -4.30 -10.00 -11.85
N LEU A 19 -4.24 -9.66 -10.57
CA LEU A 19 -4.99 -10.33 -9.50
C LEU A 19 -6.48 -10.00 -9.57
N GLU A 20 -6.80 -8.76 -9.93
CA GLU A 20 -8.18 -8.27 -9.97
C GLU A 20 -8.33 -7.31 -11.16
N HIS A 21 -9.40 -7.50 -11.93
CA HIS A 21 -9.72 -6.69 -13.13
C HIS A 21 -10.74 -5.58 -12.84
N LYS A 22 -11.27 -5.51 -11.64
CA LYS A 22 -12.34 -4.55 -11.32
C LYS A 22 -12.27 -4.19 -9.83
N ASP A 23 -12.44 -2.90 -9.54
CA ASP A 23 -12.32 -2.40 -8.16
C ASP A 23 -10.98 -2.82 -7.54
N GLY A 24 -9.90 -2.76 -8.33
CA GLY A 24 -8.57 -3.21 -7.93
C GLY A 24 -7.64 -2.08 -7.53
N GLY A 25 -8.17 -0.95 -7.09
CA GLY A 25 -7.35 0.17 -6.65
C GLY A 25 -6.73 -0.09 -5.28
N ASP A 26 -5.53 0.46 -5.08
CA ASP A 26 -4.93 0.58 -3.76
C ASP A 26 -4.76 -0.78 -3.06
N PRO A 27 -4.11 -1.78 -3.72
CA PRO A 27 -4.08 -3.14 -3.20
C PRO A 27 -3.16 -3.31 -1.99
N SER A 28 -3.63 -4.08 -1.01
CA SER A 28 -2.81 -4.49 0.12
C SER A 28 -2.84 -6.01 0.23
N ILE A 29 -1.64 -6.61 0.38
CA ILE A 29 -1.47 -8.07 0.43
C ILE A 29 -0.59 -8.42 1.63
N VAL A 30 -1.00 -9.45 2.39
CA VAL A 30 -0.15 -10.01 3.45
C VAL A 30 -0.21 -11.53 3.42
N TRP A 31 0.87 -12.17 3.88
CA TRP A 31 0.93 -13.61 4.11
C TRP A 31 0.77 -13.87 5.60
N HIS A 32 -0.13 -14.78 5.95
CA HIS A 32 -0.33 -15.15 7.35
C HIS A 32 -0.85 -16.58 7.44
N GLU A 33 -0.20 -17.41 8.23
CA GLU A 33 -0.61 -18.78 8.54
C GLU A 33 -1.06 -19.61 7.33
N GLY A 34 -0.25 -19.61 6.26
CA GLY A 34 -0.49 -20.49 5.10
C GLY A 34 -1.40 -19.91 4.05
N TYR A 35 -1.79 -18.65 4.16
CA TYR A 35 -2.67 -17.99 3.20
C TYR A 35 -2.19 -16.58 2.87
N TRP A 36 -2.40 -16.20 1.64
CA TRP A 36 -2.41 -14.79 1.22
C TRP A 36 -3.76 -14.19 1.56
N TYR A 37 -3.73 -12.97 2.03
CA TYR A 37 -4.92 -12.14 2.25
C TYR A 37 -4.76 -10.89 1.41
N PHE A 38 -5.82 -10.55 0.68
CA PHE A 38 -5.81 -9.44 -0.28
C PHE A 38 -7.04 -8.57 -0.03
N THR A 39 -6.82 -7.26 0.00
CA THR A 39 -7.88 -6.26 0.05
C THR A 39 -7.54 -5.11 -0.91
N ALA A 40 -8.56 -4.39 -1.37
CA ALA A 40 -8.42 -3.27 -2.30
C ALA A 40 -9.63 -2.34 -2.14
N THR A 41 -9.54 -1.14 -2.65
CA THR A 41 -10.64 -0.18 -2.64
C THR A 41 -11.82 -0.71 -3.45
N ASN A 42 -12.96 -0.83 -2.80
CA ASN A 42 -14.23 -1.15 -3.48
C ASN A 42 -15.32 -0.10 -3.22
N TYR A 43 -14.98 0.98 -2.50
CA TYR A 43 -15.81 2.15 -2.19
C TYR A 43 -16.96 1.91 -1.20
N ARG A 44 -17.26 0.66 -0.85
CA ARG A 44 -18.49 0.28 -0.10
C ARG A 44 -18.21 -0.27 1.29
N ASP A 45 -17.19 -1.13 1.39
CA ASP A 45 -16.89 -1.85 2.64
C ASP A 45 -15.42 -2.28 2.62
N ILE A 46 -14.99 -2.94 3.67
CA ILE A 46 -13.68 -3.60 3.67
C ILE A 46 -13.94 -5.10 3.49
N SER A 47 -13.53 -5.60 2.33
CA SER A 47 -13.62 -7.01 1.99
C SER A 47 -12.23 -7.60 1.79
N VAL A 48 -12.05 -8.83 2.24
CA VAL A 48 -10.77 -9.55 2.14
C VAL A 48 -10.99 -10.84 1.34
N ARG A 49 -10.08 -11.17 0.45
CA ARG A 49 -9.99 -12.50 -0.18
C ARG A 49 -8.85 -13.25 0.46
N ARG A 50 -8.94 -14.58 0.49
CA ARG A 50 -7.78 -15.39 0.90
C ARG A 50 -7.62 -16.62 0.03
N ALA A 51 -6.37 -17.00 -0.20
CA ALA A 51 -6.01 -18.20 -0.94
C ALA A 51 -4.60 -18.65 -0.56
N PRO A 52 -4.26 -19.93 -0.75
CA PRO A 52 -2.90 -20.40 -0.45
C PRO A 52 -1.84 -19.92 -1.47
N THR A 53 -2.27 -19.43 -2.64
CA THR A 53 -1.35 -18.93 -3.68
C THR A 53 -1.86 -17.60 -4.21
N LEU A 54 -0.98 -16.76 -4.76
CA LEU A 54 -1.40 -15.51 -5.41
C LEU A 54 -2.40 -15.78 -6.55
N GLU A 55 -2.12 -16.80 -7.38
CA GLU A 55 -3.05 -17.14 -8.47
C GLU A 55 -4.43 -17.49 -7.93
N GLY A 56 -4.49 -18.19 -6.79
CA GLY A 56 -5.74 -18.55 -6.15
C GLY A 56 -6.58 -17.36 -5.70
N LEU A 57 -5.96 -16.23 -5.40
CA LEU A 57 -6.69 -15.01 -5.00
C LEU A 57 -7.64 -14.52 -6.11
N LYS A 58 -7.31 -14.77 -7.37
CA LYS A 58 -8.09 -14.30 -8.53
C LYS A 58 -9.52 -14.85 -8.53
N THR A 59 -9.69 -16.06 -8.01
CA THR A 59 -11.00 -16.72 -7.98
C THR A 59 -11.59 -16.85 -6.57
N ALA A 60 -10.84 -16.45 -5.56
CA ALA A 60 -11.31 -16.49 -4.17
C ALA A 60 -12.47 -15.52 -3.97
N LEU A 61 -13.51 -15.98 -3.29
CA LEU A 61 -14.66 -15.14 -2.99
C LEU A 61 -14.29 -14.16 -1.87
N PRO A 62 -14.65 -12.88 -2.02
CA PRO A 62 -14.41 -11.91 -0.95
C PRO A 62 -15.33 -12.16 0.24
N LYS A 63 -14.80 -11.92 1.43
CA LYS A 63 -15.57 -11.86 2.67
C LYS A 63 -15.55 -10.41 3.15
N THR A 64 -16.71 -9.81 3.36
CA THR A 64 -16.79 -8.50 4.01
C THR A 64 -16.41 -8.69 5.47
N VAL A 65 -15.32 -8.08 5.89
CA VAL A 65 -14.84 -8.14 7.27
C VAL A 65 -15.29 -6.93 8.08
N TRP A 66 -15.66 -5.85 7.39
CA TRP A 66 -16.26 -4.66 8.03
C TRP A 66 -17.08 -3.89 6.99
N ALA A 67 -18.20 -3.32 7.44
CA ALA A 67 -19.03 -2.46 6.61
C ALA A 67 -19.46 -1.21 7.42
N PRO A 68 -19.57 -0.05 6.75
CA PRO A 68 -20.02 1.16 7.44
C PRO A 68 -21.47 1.06 7.90
N SER A 69 -21.80 1.82 8.92
CA SER A 69 -23.16 1.87 9.48
C SER A 69 -23.75 3.26 9.30
N VAL A 70 -25.06 3.30 9.00
CA VAL A 70 -25.81 4.57 8.89
C VAL A 70 -25.85 5.33 10.22
N GLU A 71 -25.53 4.66 11.31
CA GLU A 71 -25.47 5.28 12.65
C GLU A 71 -24.26 6.24 12.78
N PHE A 72 -23.30 6.12 11.89
CA PHE A 72 -22.06 6.90 11.96
C PHE A 72 -21.80 7.63 10.62
N PRO A 73 -22.55 8.69 10.36
CA PRO A 73 -22.49 9.35 9.05
C PRO A 73 -21.13 9.96 8.68
N SER A 74 -20.27 10.19 9.65
CA SER A 74 -18.92 10.75 9.39
C SER A 74 -17.94 9.77 8.73
N ARG A 75 -18.29 8.47 8.67
CA ARG A 75 -17.44 7.44 8.06
C ARG A 75 -18.25 6.43 7.25
N GLN A 76 -19.28 6.93 6.56
CA GLN A 76 -20.26 6.09 5.88
C GLN A 76 -19.94 5.88 4.41
N CYS A 77 -19.18 6.78 3.81
CA CYS A 77 -18.93 6.79 2.37
C CYS A 77 -17.44 6.85 2.06
N ASN A 78 -17.13 6.60 0.78
CA ASN A 78 -15.77 6.73 0.27
C ASN A 78 -14.81 5.86 1.08
N ILE A 79 -15.11 4.56 1.15
CA ILE A 79 -14.26 3.57 1.82
C ILE A 79 -13.10 3.27 0.87
N TRP A 80 -11.92 3.87 1.15
CA TRP A 80 -10.77 3.83 0.25
C TRP A 80 -9.53 3.27 0.91
N ALA A 81 -8.64 2.71 0.08
CA ALA A 81 -7.26 2.35 0.38
C ALA A 81 -7.11 1.58 1.71
N PRO A 82 -7.75 0.41 1.83
CA PRO A 82 -7.56 -0.41 3.02
C PRO A 82 -6.17 -1.04 3.02
N GLU A 83 -5.43 -0.80 4.07
CA GLU A 83 -4.07 -1.28 4.25
C GLU A 83 -4.05 -2.26 5.42
N LEU A 84 -3.87 -3.54 5.10
CA LEU A 84 -3.91 -4.63 6.08
C LEU A 84 -2.52 -4.85 6.68
N HIS A 85 -2.43 -4.74 8.00
CA HIS A 85 -1.19 -4.96 8.74
C HIS A 85 -1.35 -6.15 9.68
N VAL A 86 -0.47 -7.14 9.49
CA VAL A 86 -0.36 -8.29 10.38
C VAL A 86 0.81 -8.01 11.32
N VAL A 87 0.55 -8.04 12.60
CA VAL A 87 1.57 -7.79 13.59
C VAL A 87 2.14 -9.12 14.06
N ASP A 88 3.27 -9.46 13.54
CA ASP A 88 3.96 -10.74 13.83
C ASP A 88 5.26 -10.54 14.62
N GLY A 89 5.46 -9.36 15.16
CA GLY A 89 6.69 -9.01 15.86
C GLY A 89 7.89 -8.75 14.95
N HIS A 90 7.72 -8.92 13.63
CA HIS A 90 8.78 -8.71 12.65
C HIS A 90 8.72 -7.33 11.99
N THR A 91 7.55 -6.72 12.00
CA THR A 91 7.33 -5.42 11.37
C THR A 91 7.82 -4.23 12.21
N GLY A 92 8.30 -4.48 13.42
CA GLY A 92 8.76 -3.42 14.32
C GLY A 92 7.63 -2.67 15.03
N LEU A 93 6.38 -2.94 14.68
CA LEU A 93 5.21 -2.33 15.33
C LEU A 93 4.98 -3.07 16.65
N THR A 94 5.50 -2.52 17.74
CA THR A 94 5.54 -3.21 19.04
C THR A 94 4.23 -3.19 19.82
N TRP A 95 3.19 -2.53 19.31
CA TRP A 95 1.95 -2.31 20.06
C TRP A 95 0.82 -3.26 19.71
N TYR A 96 0.99 -4.09 18.69
CA TYR A 96 -0.11 -4.87 18.13
C TYR A 96 0.08 -6.36 18.36
N GLN A 97 -0.97 -7.01 18.74
CA GLN A 97 -1.06 -8.46 18.73
C GLN A 97 -2.22 -8.95 17.86
N ASP A 98 -2.82 -8.02 17.10
CA ASP A 98 -4.02 -8.25 16.31
C ASP A 98 -3.88 -7.59 14.91
N UNK A 99 -4.54 -7.77 13.79
CA UNK A 99 -4.54 -7.29 12.64
C UNK A 99 -5.14 -6.09 12.71
N HIS A 100 -4.74 -5.30 12.11
CA HIS A 100 -5.35 -3.97 11.97
C HIS A 100 -5.51 -3.62 10.49
N ILE A 101 -6.55 -2.86 10.16
CA ILE A 101 -6.72 -2.28 8.83
C ILE A 101 -6.80 -0.77 8.98
N TYR A 102 -5.87 -0.05 8.34
CA TYR A 102 -5.95 1.39 8.16
C TYR A 102 -6.67 1.66 6.85
N PHE A 103 -7.55 2.65 6.82
CA PHE A 103 -8.32 2.97 5.60
C PHE A 103 -8.81 4.41 5.69
N SER A 104 -9.35 4.91 4.59
CA SER A 104 -9.94 6.25 4.57
C SER A 104 -11.44 6.14 4.46
N ALA A 105 -12.15 6.98 5.18
CA ALA A 105 -13.61 7.08 5.07
C ALA A 105 -14.08 8.47 5.48
N GLY A 106 -15.22 8.87 4.94
CA GLY A 106 -15.82 10.17 5.25
C GLY A 106 -17.33 10.13 5.25
N GLY A 107 -17.94 11.28 5.43
CA GLY A 107 -19.37 11.44 5.27
C GLY A 107 -19.79 11.32 3.80
N CYS A 108 -21.10 11.20 3.59
CA CYS A 108 -21.65 11.18 2.24
C CYS A 108 -22.02 12.60 1.83
N GLY A 109 -21.72 12.94 0.58
CA GLY A 109 -22.07 14.21 -0.01
C GLY A 109 -20.90 15.18 -0.17
N ASP A 110 -21.19 16.28 -0.85
CA ASP A 110 -20.18 17.28 -1.20
C ASP A 110 -19.63 17.95 0.07
N GLY A 111 -18.33 18.12 0.11
CA GLY A 111 -17.65 18.77 1.22
C GLY A 111 -17.42 17.89 2.44
N ALA A 112 -17.75 16.59 2.35
CA ALA A 112 -17.46 15.65 3.44
C ALA A 112 -15.95 15.50 3.60
N ILE A 113 -15.49 15.51 4.84
CA ILE A 113 -14.07 15.35 5.16
C ILE A 113 -13.74 13.86 5.20
N GLN A 114 -12.72 13.47 4.44
CA GLN A 114 -12.12 12.13 4.52
C GLN A 114 -11.12 12.11 5.66
N GLN A 115 -11.13 11.04 6.43
CA GLN A 115 -10.21 10.87 7.56
C GLN A 115 -9.66 9.46 7.59
N SER A 116 -8.45 9.33 8.11
CA SER A 116 -7.81 8.04 8.34
C SER A 116 -8.47 7.32 9.52
N GLN A 117 -8.91 6.11 9.27
CA GLN A 117 -9.66 5.28 10.21
C GLN A 117 -8.88 4.00 10.49
N VAL A 118 -9.15 3.38 11.63
CA VAL A 118 -8.53 2.12 12.02
C VAL A 118 -9.61 1.11 12.41
N LEU A 119 -9.49 -0.10 11.87
CA LEU A 119 -10.24 -1.25 12.33
C LEU A 119 -9.30 -2.17 13.11
N ARG A 120 -9.85 -2.89 14.06
CA ARG A 120 -9.14 -3.91 14.83
C ARG A 120 -9.84 -5.25 14.64
N GLY A 121 -9.07 -6.25 14.20
CA GLY A 121 -9.54 -7.63 14.05
C GLY A 121 -9.11 -8.51 15.20
N GLY A 122 -9.21 -9.80 14.99
CA GLY A 122 -8.70 -10.81 15.91
C GLY A 122 -7.28 -11.26 15.52
N GLU A 123 -7.03 -12.55 15.68
CA GLU A 123 -5.72 -13.15 15.38
C GLU A 123 -5.51 -13.42 13.90
N SER A 124 -6.60 -13.42 13.11
CA SER A 124 -6.55 -13.73 11.67
C SER A 124 -7.05 -12.56 10.83
N PRO A 125 -6.39 -12.26 9.70
CA PRO A 125 -6.96 -11.32 8.73
C PRO A 125 -8.32 -11.74 8.17
N TRP A 126 -8.75 -12.98 8.41
CA TRP A 126 -10.06 -13.49 8.01
C TRP A 126 -11.15 -13.22 9.03
N ASP A 127 -10.80 -12.73 10.21
CA ASP A 127 -11.80 -12.44 11.26
C ASP A 127 -12.67 -11.24 10.85
N ASN A 128 -13.75 -11.00 11.55
CA ASN A 128 -14.48 -9.75 11.45
C ASN A 128 -13.68 -8.68 12.19
N PHE A 129 -13.75 -7.47 11.69
CA PHE A 129 -13.06 -6.32 12.29
C PHE A 129 -14.09 -5.40 12.91
N ASP A 130 -13.73 -4.82 14.04
CA ASP A 130 -14.50 -3.78 14.69
C ASP A 130 -13.86 -2.42 14.43
N PHE A 131 -14.68 -1.40 14.38
CA PHE A 131 -14.18 -0.03 14.27
C PHE A 131 -13.43 0.32 15.56
N TYR A 132 -12.14 0.61 15.43
CA TYR A 132 -11.30 0.93 16.58
C TYR A 132 -11.25 2.42 16.84
N GLY A 133 -11.15 3.26 15.79
CA GLY A 133 -11.15 4.70 15.97
C GLY A 133 -10.72 5.46 14.73
N THR A 134 -10.81 6.78 14.82
CA THR A 134 -10.30 7.74 13.83
C THR A 134 -8.97 8.28 14.33
N ILE A 135 -7.97 8.33 13.46
CA ILE A 135 -6.69 8.94 13.81
C ILE A 135 -6.90 10.45 13.94
N ASN A 136 -6.28 11.04 14.95
CA ASN A 136 -6.45 12.45 15.28
C ASN A 136 -5.68 13.41 14.34
N ALA A 137 -5.56 13.07 13.07
CA ALA A 137 -5.00 14.00 12.07
C ALA A 137 -5.86 15.28 12.03
N PRO A 138 -5.24 16.45 11.87
CA PRO A 138 -5.95 17.72 12.06
C PRO A 138 -7.13 17.99 11.14
N ALA A 139 -7.13 17.43 9.94
CA ALA A 139 -8.17 17.72 8.96
C ALA A 139 -8.36 16.52 8.02
N TRP A 140 -8.40 16.79 6.73
CA TRP A 140 -8.49 15.75 5.70
C TRP A 140 -7.22 14.88 5.70
N SER A 141 -7.41 13.57 5.78
CA SER A 141 -6.28 12.62 5.81
C SER A 141 -6.70 11.33 5.12
N ILE A 142 -5.94 10.90 4.12
CA ILE A 142 -6.17 9.63 3.41
C ILE A 142 -4.88 8.82 3.29
N ASP A 143 -5.01 7.55 2.93
CA ASP A 143 -3.91 6.66 2.55
C ASP A 143 -2.85 6.58 3.66
N GLY A 144 -3.30 6.41 4.89
CA GLY A 144 -2.36 6.45 6.01
C GLY A 144 -1.68 5.13 6.28
N THR A 145 -0.36 5.15 6.45
CA THR A 145 0.48 3.98 6.70
C THR A 145 1.30 4.15 7.99
N PRO A 146 1.44 3.10 8.81
CA PRO A 146 2.40 3.13 9.92
C PRO A 146 3.84 3.00 9.42
N LEU A 147 4.74 3.70 10.09
CA LEU A 147 6.17 3.70 9.79
C LEU A 147 6.94 3.56 11.11
N THR A 148 7.93 2.67 11.16
CA THR A 148 8.78 2.52 12.33
C THR A 148 10.22 2.90 11.99
N ILE A 149 10.79 3.83 12.76
CA ILE A 149 12.19 4.22 12.62
C ILE A 149 12.83 4.17 14.01
N ASN A 150 13.91 3.40 14.15
CA ASN A 150 14.66 3.26 15.40
C ASN A 150 13.76 2.87 16.59
N GLY A 151 12.75 2.04 16.34
CA GLY A 151 11.84 1.57 17.39
C GLY A 151 10.75 2.57 17.79
N GLN A 152 10.67 3.71 17.12
CA GLN A 152 9.62 4.70 17.31
C GLN A 152 8.64 4.64 16.15
N ASN A 153 7.37 4.63 16.46
CA ASN A 153 6.30 4.58 15.47
C ASN A 153 5.87 5.99 15.05
N TYR A 154 5.57 6.12 13.77
CA TYR A 154 5.05 7.31 13.10
C TYR A 154 3.89 6.89 12.22
N PHE A 155 3.03 7.85 11.89
CA PHE A 155 1.95 7.68 10.92
C PHE A 155 2.18 8.68 9.79
N VAL A 156 2.22 8.17 8.55
CA VAL A 156 2.41 8.99 7.35
C VAL A 156 1.13 8.89 6.52
N TYR A 157 0.67 9.99 5.98
CA TYR A 157 -0.61 10.03 5.26
C TYR A 157 -0.62 11.17 4.25
N SER A 158 -1.58 11.13 3.33
CA SER A 158 -1.81 12.22 2.40
C SER A 158 -2.70 13.27 3.06
N CYS A 159 -2.31 14.53 2.94
CA CYS A 159 -2.92 15.68 3.63
C CYS A 159 -3.02 16.87 2.67
N PHE A 160 -3.86 17.84 3.00
CA PHE A 160 -3.87 19.13 2.31
C PHE A 160 -3.10 20.15 3.15
N ARG A 161 -1.80 20.08 3.09
CA ARG A 161 -0.92 21.01 3.75
C ARG A 161 0.26 21.33 2.84
N ASP A 162 0.56 22.57 2.72
CA ASP A 162 1.75 23.02 2.01
C ASP A 162 2.22 24.36 2.61
N ASP A 163 3.49 24.64 2.44
CA ASP A 163 4.08 25.89 2.96
C ASP A 163 4.12 26.99 1.89
N THR A 164 3.51 26.73 0.72
CA THR A 164 3.46 27.68 -0.39
C THR A 164 2.15 28.45 -0.46
N GLY A 165 1.08 27.92 0.16
CA GLY A 165 -0.26 28.46 0.09
C GLY A 165 -1.04 28.03 -1.14
N GLU A 166 -0.58 27.00 -1.86
CA GLU A 166 -1.24 26.48 -3.07
C GLU A 166 -2.30 25.41 -2.77
N SER A 167 -2.44 24.96 -1.53
CA SER A 167 -3.31 23.85 -1.13
C SER A 167 -2.96 22.55 -1.86
N LEU A 168 -1.70 22.19 -1.82
CA LEU A 168 -1.22 20.97 -2.48
C LEU A 168 -1.57 19.74 -1.66
N GLN A 169 -1.96 18.65 -2.36
CA GLN A 169 -2.11 17.34 -1.72
C GLN A 169 -0.70 16.78 -1.52
N SER A 170 -0.27 16.73 -0.28
CA SER A 170 1.10 16.49 0.16
C SER A 170 1.16 15.27 1.08
N LEU A 171 2.36 14.87 1.52
CA LEU A 171 2.52 13.87 2.58
C LEU A 171 2.80 14.57 3.90
N CYS A 172 2.06 14.16 4.93
CA CYS A 172 2.26 14.60 6.29
C CYS A 172 2.72 13.43 7.17
N ILE A 173 3.37 13.74 8.27
CA ILE A 173 3.86 12.75 9.22
C ILE A 173 3.60 13.24 10.65
N GLY A 174 3.25 12.31 11.54
CA GLY A 174 3.17 12.60 12.97
C GLY A 174 3.74 11.44 13.78
N LYS A 175 4.32 11.76 14.92
CA LYS A 175 4.88 10.74 15.83
C LYS A 175 3.76 10.09 16.63
N ASN A 176 3.63 8.78 16.58
CA ASN A 176 2.60 8.07 17.32
C ASN A 176 2.93 7.96 18.81
N SER A 177 1.95 8.30 19.66
CA SER A 177 1.96 7.93 21.08
C SER A 177 1.15 6.66 21.34
N ASP A 178 0.17 6.39 20.48
CA ASP A 178 -0.61 5.14 20.44
C ASP A 178 -1.18 4.97 19.02
N ILE A 179 -1.98 3.94 18.79
CA ILE A 179 -2.52 3.60 17.46
C ILE A 179 -3.29 4.75 16.81
N LEU A 180 -4.08 5.49 17.61
CA LEU A 180 -4.99 6.53 17.09
C LEU A 180 -4.44 7.93 17.27
N THR A 181 -3.37 8.07 18.05
CA THR A 181 -2.89 9.40 18.45
C THR A 181 -1.54 9.69 17.85
N ILE A 182 -1.53 10.67 16.98
CA ILE A 182 -0.28 11.28 16.48
C ILE A 182 -0.06 12.61 17.19
N GLY A 183 1.19 12.96 17.37
CA GLY A 183 1.58 14.27 17.91
C GLY A 183 1.37 15.38 16.88
N GLU A 184 2.18 16.42 16.97
CA GLU A 184 2.13 17.51 16.01
C GLU A 184 2.33 16.99 14.58
N GLU A 185 1.50 17.47 13.66
CA GLU A 185 1.61 17.17 12.25
C GLU A 185 2.75 17.96 11.62
N HIS A 186 3.60 17.30 10.88
CA HIS A 186 4.69 17.91 10.12
C HIS A 186 4.49 17.63 8.63
N LEU A 187 4.81 18.61 7.79
CA LEU A 187 4.83 18.42 6.34
C LEU A 187 6.08 17.61 5.99
N LEU A 188 5.87 16.44 5.36
CA LEU A 188 6.96 15.55 5.00
C LEU A 188 7.46 15.79 3.57
N ALA A 189 6.52 15.87 2.61
CA ALA A 189 6.88 16.11 1.20
C ALA A 189 5.69 16.70 0.45
N SER A 190 5.96 17.68 -0.40
CA SER A 190 4.96 18.29 -1.30
C SER A 190 5.27 17.90 -2.75
N PRO A 191 4.27 17.90 -3.66
CA PRO A 191 4.49 17.58 -5.05
C PRO A 191 5.23 18.71 -5.79
N THR A 192 6.55 18.71 -5.64
CA THR A 192 7.43 19.75 -6.19
C THR A 192 8.06 19.36 -7.53
N GLU A 193 8.15 18.06 -7.79
CA GLU A 193 8.77 17.56 -9.01
C GLU A 193 7.79 17.58 -10.19
N ALA A 194 8.29 17.78 -11.39
CA ALA A 194 7.42 17.89 -12.58
C ALA A 194 6.53 16.66 -12.75
N TRP A 195 7.06 15.47 -12.47
CA TRP A 195 6.32 14.22 -12.62
C TRP A 195 5.22 14.02 -11.57
N GLU A 196 5.19 14.81 -10.51
CA GLU A 196 4.18 14.76 -9.46
C GLU A 196 2.98 15.68 -9.74
N ARG A 197 3.02 16.43 -10.83
CA ARG A 197 2.12 17.55 -11.07
C ARG A 197 1.23 17.38 -12.29
N ASN A 198 1.12 16.17 -12.82
CA ASN A 198 0.29 15.89 -14.00
C ASN A 198 -1.17 15.69 -13.59
N GLY A 199 -2.08 15.99 -14.51
CA GLY A 199 -3.51 15.85 -14.32
C GLY A 199 -4.16 17.09 -13.72
N GLN A 200 -5.26 16.90 -13.01
CA GLN A 200 -6.11 17.99 -12.53
C GLN A 200 -5.43 18.80 -11.41
N MET A 201 -4.63 18.14 -10.59
CA MET A 201 -3.96 18.79 -9.47
C MET A 201 -2.67 18.05 -9.12
N PRO A 202 -1.67 18.77 -8.56
CA PRO A 202 -0.48 18.12 -8.02
C PRO A 202 -0.82 17.26 -6.82
N VAL A 203 -0.25 16.05 -6.77
CA VAL A 203 -0.57 15.07 -5.71
C VAL A 203 0.68 14.30 -5.27
N ASN A 204 0.82 14.13 -3.95
CA ASN A 204 1.58 13.05 -3.34
C ASN A 204 0.62 12.28 -2.43
N GLU A 205 0.48 10.97 -2.65
CA GLU A 205 -0.45 10.12 -1.87
C GLU A 205 0.05 8.68 -1.80
N GLY A 206 -0.68 7.81 -1.13
CA GLY A 206 -0.41 6.38 -1.06
C GLY A 206 0.98 6.05 -0.51
N PRO A 207 1.43 6.65 0.61
CA PRO A 207 2.73 6.28 1.16
C PRO A 207 2.72 4.85 1.69
N PHE A 208 3.84 4.13 1.53
CA PHE A 208 3.98 2.80 2.14
C PHE A 208 5.44 2.58 2.54
N ALA A 209 5.67 2.06 3.75
CA ALA A 209 7.01 1.86 4.27
C ALA A 209 7.70 0.65 3.62
N LEU A 210 8.97 0.80 3.26
CA LEU A 210 9.80 -0.27 2.73
C LEU A 210 11.13 -0.29 3.47
N TYR A 211 11.46 -1.44 4.03
CA TYR A 211 12.71 -1.63 4.76
C TYR A 211 13.63 -2.56 3.97
N SER A 212 14.82 -2.10 3.65
CA SER A 212 15.89 -2.98 3.20
C SER A 212 16.83 -3.26 4.37
N LYS A 213 17.87 -4.06 4.14
CA LYS A 213 18.78 -4.46 5.24
C LYS A 213 19.38 -3.29 6.00
N THR A 214 19.61 -2.18 5.34
CA THR A 214 20.35 -1.04 5.90
C THR A 214 19.66 0.31 5.69
N ARG A 215 18.54 0.35 4.97
CA ARG A 215 17.90 1.62 4.56
C ARG A 215 16.39 1.52 4.76
N THR A 216 15.78 2.67 5.02
CA THR A 216 14.34 2.81 5.17
C THR A 216 13.81 3.77 4.11
N PHE A 217 12.74 3.36 3.45
CA PHE A 217 12.10 4.16 2.40
C PHE A 217 10.60 4.27 2.68
N LEU A 218 10.02 5.33 2.16
CA LEU A 218 8.58 5.40 1.89
C LEU A 218 8.43 5.46 0.38
N SER A 219 7.72 4.51 -0.22
CA SER A 219 7.22 4.72 -1.58
C SER A 219 6.00 5.64 -1.48
N TYR A 220 5.72 6.38 -2.54
CA TYR A 220 4.52 7.22 -2.60
C TYR A 220 4.16 7.43 -4.07
N SER A 221 2.91 7.79 -4.30
CA SER A 221 2.43 8.07 -5.65
C SER A 221 2.43 9.56 -5.91
N GLY A 222 2.83 9.93 -7.12
CA GLY A 222 2.80 11.31 -7.60
C GLY A 222 1.93 11.45 -8.83
N SER A 223 1.34 12.63 -9.00
CA SER A 223 0.35 13.01 -10.00
C SER A 223 -1.08 12.58 -9.62
N PHE A 224 -2.05 13.13 -10.32
CA PHE A 224 -3.47 12.85 -10.10
C PHE A 224 -3.82 11.44 -10.61
N CYS A 225 -4.47 10.61 -9.82
CA CYS A 225 -4.67 9.18 -10.15
C CYS A 225 -5.45 8.94 -11.45
N TRP A 226 -6.20 9.94 -11.93
CA TRP A 226 -6.89 9.86 -13.23
C TRP A 226 -5.99 10.15 -14.42
N ASP A 227 -4.72 10.51 -14.17
CA ASP A 227 -3.74 10.79 -15.23
C ASP A 227 -2.91 9.54 -15.54
N PRO A 228 -2.65 9.24 -16.82
CA PRO A 228 -1.89 8.04 -17.17
C PRO A 228 -0.45 8.03 -16.62
N SER A 229 0.10 9.19 -16.27
CA SER A 229 1.46 9.30 -15.75
C SER A 229 1.56 9.17 -14.22
N TYR A 230 0.46 8.85 -13.51
CA TYR A 230 0.50 8.49 -12.09
C TYR A 230 1.61 7.46 -11.88
N SER A 231 2.52 7.70 -10.95
CA SER A 231 3.79 6.95 -10.85
C SER A 231 4.28 6.90 -9.42
N LEU A 232 5.21 5.97 -9.11
CA LEU A 232 5.79 5.89 -7.76
C LEU A 232 7.12 6.61 -7.67
N GLY A 233 7.28 7.38 -6.61
CA GLY A 233 8.56 7.91 -6.15
C GLY A 233 8.97 7.27 -4.83
N LEU A 234 10.13 7.67 -4.36
CA LEU A 234 10.68 7.20 -3.08
C LEU A 234 11.16 8.40 -2.25
N LEU A 235 10.87 8.33 -0.95
CA LEU A 235 11.52 9.15 0.06
C LEU A 235 12.45 8.23 0.83
N GLU A 236 13.75 8.48 0.80
CA GLU A 236 14.74 7.70 1.56
C GLU A 236 15.06 8.41 2.86
N TYR A 237 14.92 7.73 3.98
CA TYR A 237 15.34 8.26 5.28
C TYR A 237 16.88 8.17 5.38
N ILE A 238 17.50 9.33 5.55
CA ILE A 238 18.97 9.44 5.60
C ILE A 238 19.51 9.73 7.01
N GLY A 239 18.62 9.67 8.02
CA GLY A 239 19.00 9.94 9.40
C GLY A 239 18.52 11.31 9.87
N GLY A 240 18.57 11.52 11.18
CA GLY A 240 18.06 12.76 11.78
C GLY A 240 16.69 12.55 12.40
N ASP A 241 15.94 13.63 12.57
CA ASP A 241 14.57 13.56 13.09
C ASP A 241 13.61 13.19 11.93
N PRO A 242 12.91 12.05 11.98
CA PRO A 242 11.99 11.69 10.90
C PRO A 242 10.88 12.71 10.63
N LEU A 243 10.58 13.59 11.55
CA LEU A 243 9.58 14.65 11.37
C LEU A 243 10.07 15.79 10.49
N GLU A 244 11.37 15.85 10.21
CA GLU A 244 11.97 16.93 9.43
C GLU A 244 12.18 16.51 7.98
N GLN A 245 11.76 17.36 7.03
CA GLN A 245 11.96 17.09 5.60
C GLN A 245 13.42 16.83 5.24
N SER A 246 14.35 17.52 5.93
CA SER A 246 15.79 17.39 5.70
C SER A 246 16.34 16.00 6.04
N SER A 247 15.56 15.17 6.74
CA SER A 247 15.93 13.79 7.07
C SER A 247 15.59 12.81 5.94
N TRP A 248 15.00 13.32 4.85
CA TRP A 248 14.54 12.49 3.74
C TRP A 248 15.05 13.01 2.39
N VAL A 249 15.41 12.09 1.51
CA VAL A 249 15.79 12.41 0.12
C VAL A 249 14.71 11.89 -0.82
N LYS A 250 14.10 12.82 -1.54
CA LYS A 250 13.06 12.51 -2.54
C LYS A 250 13.72 12.14 -3.87
N SER A 251 13.20 11.11 -4.54
CA SER A 251 13.64 10.73 -5.89
C SER A 251 12.50 10.07 -6.67
N GLY A 252 12.59 10.16 -8.00
CA GLY A 252 11.59 9.49 -8.84
C GLY A 252 11.43 10.13 -10.22
N PRO A 253 10.52 9.57 -11.03
CA PRO A 253 9.73 8.37 -10.71
C PRO A 253 10.56 7.09 -10.87
N HIS A 254 10.28 6.10 -10.02
CA HIS A 254 10.95 4.79 -10.04
C HIS A 254 10.08 3.67 -10.61
N PHE A 255 8.78 3.95 -10.80
CA PHE A 255 7.84 2.99 -11.36
C PHE A 255 6.75 3.78 -12.08
N SER A 256 6.67 3.60 -13.39
CA SER A 256 5.79 4.42 -14.25
C SER A 256 5.13 3.55 -15.31
N GLN A 257 4.18 4.12 -16.03
CA GLN A 257 3.46 3.45 -17.11
C GLN A 257 4.43 2.74 -18.07
N ALA A 258 4.12 1.50 -18.40
CA ALA A 258 4.84 0.67 -19.37
C ALA A 258 3.99 -0.57 -19.69
N ASN A 259 4.36 -1.30 -20.74
CA ASN A 259 3.77 -2.60 -21.08
C ASN A 259 2.24 -2.56 -21.25
N GLY A 260 1.71 -1.41 -21.72
CA GLY A 260 0.27 -1.24 -21.90
C GLY A 260 -0.51 -0.94 -20.62
N MET A 261 0.20 -0.70 -19.52
CA MET A 261 -0.39 -0.35 -18.24
C MET A 261 -0.07 1.10 -17.87
N TYR A 262 -1.07 1.84 -17.44
CA TYR A 262 -1.05 3.28 -17.16
C TYR A 262 -1.53 3.54 -15.74
N SER A 263 -1.41 4.77 -15.25
CA SER A 263 -1.83 5.16 -13.89
C SER A 263 -1.32 4.14 -12.87
N THR A 264 0.01 3.92 -12.85
CA THR A 264 0.62 2.85 -12.05
C THR A 264 1.11 3.38 -10.71
N GLY A 265 0.59 2.83 -9.63
CA GLY A 265 1.01 3.30 -8.31
C GLY A 265 0.21 2.74 -7.16
N HIS A 266 0.17 3.50 -6.09
CA HIS A 266 -0.51 3.22 -4.83
C HIS A 266 -0.26 1.78 -4.39
N ASN A 267 0.99 1.52 -4.05
CA ASN A 267 1.48 0.17 -3.79
C ASN A 267 1.50 -0.18 -2.30
N SER A 268 1.54 -1.47 -2.04
CA SER A 268 1.97 -2.03 -0.76
C SER A 268 3.12 -2.99 -0.99
N PHE A 269 3.93 -3.24 0.04
CA PHE A 269 4.99 -4.25 -0.03
C PHE A 269 4.67 -5.42 0.89
N PHE A 270 5.05 -6.61 0.46
CA PHE A 270 4.86 -7.82 1.25
C PHE A 270 6.03 -8.78 1.03
N THR A 271 6.18 -9.74 1.95
CA THR A 271 7.28 -10.69 1.93
C THR A 271 6.75 -12.07 1.50
N SER A 272 7.55 -12.80 0.73
CA SER A 272 7.19 -14.17 0.32
C SER A 272 7.04 -15.09 1.55
N PRO A 273 6.29 -16.20 1.42
CA PRO A 273 6.06 -17.12 2.55
C PRO A 273 7.33 -17.64 3.23
N ASP A 274 8.43 -17.78 2.49
CA ASP A 274 9.71 -18.25 3.04
C ASP A 274 10.60 -17.09 3.55
N GLY A 275 10.14 -15.84 3.44
CA GLY A 275 10.85 -14.68 3.93
C GLY A 275 12.03 -14.22 3.06
N THR A 276 12.22 -14.81 1.87
CA THR A 276 13.42 -14.52 1.07
C THR A 276 13.22 -13.44 0.00
N GLU A 277 11.97 -13.13 -0.35
CA GLU A 277 11.66 -12.18 -1.43
C GLU A 277 10.79 -11.03 -0.93
N THR A 278 11.03 -9.86 -1.45
CA THR A 278 10.13 -8.70 -1.29
C THR A 278 9.30 -8.55 -2.56
N TRP A 279 8.02 -8.41 -2.38
CA TRP A 279 7.04 -8.24 -3.46
C TRP A 279 6.33 -6.90 -3.29
N MET A 280 5.83 -6.38 -4.39
CA MET A 280 5.05 -5.15 -4.45
C MET A 280 3.69 -5.46 -5.08
N ALA A 281 2.61 -5.17 -4.36
CA ALA A 281 1.29 -5.07 -4.96
C ALA A 281 1.09 -3.61 -5.37
N TYR A 282 0.40 -3.37 -6.50
CA TYR A 282 0.18 -2.01 -7.02
C TYR A 282 -1.03 -2.01 -7.92
N HIS A 283 -1.63 -0.85 -8.12
CA HIS A 283 -2.67 -0.78 -9.14
C HIS A 283 -2.13 -0.22 -10.46
N SER A 284 -2.84 -0.53 -11.54
CA SER A 284 -2.62 0.03 -12.86
C SER A 284 -3.94 0.05 -13.62
N SER A 285 -3.98 0.77 -14.73
CA SER A 285 -5.15 0.79 -15.62
C SER A 285 -4.73 0.40 -17.04
N PRO A 286 -5.54 -0.39 -17.75
CA PRO A 286 -5.27 -0.64 -19.18
C PRO A 286 -5.67 0.54 -20.07
N ASN A 287 -6.30 1.58 -19.51
CA ASN A 287 -6.79 2.75 -20.26
C ASN A 287 -5.64 3.72 -20.54
N PRO A 288 -5.25 3.92 -21.81
CA PRO A 288 -4.14 4.84 -22.12
C PRO A 288 -4.41 6.31 -21.79
N ALA A 289 -5.66 6.67 -21.50
CA ALA A 289 -5.98 8.02 -21.01
C ALA A 289 -5.81 8.14 -19.49
N GLY A 290 -5.54 7.02 -18.81
CA GLY A 290 -5.49 6.95 -17.35
C GLY A 290 -6.88 6.72 -16.77
N SER A 291 -6.93 6.14 -15.59
CA SER A 291 -8.21 5.96 -14.89
C SER A 291 -7.98 5.62 -13.42
N CYS A 292 -8.68 6.31 -12.54
CA CYS A 292 -8.76 5.97 -11.11
C CYS A 292 -10.02 5.13 -10.82
N GLY A 293 -10.91 5.00 -11.79
CA GLY A 293 -12.13 4.20 -11.66
C GLY A 293 -12.07 2.83 -12.33
N ASP A 294 -11.03 2.57 -13.09
CA ASP A 294 -10.87 1.34 -13.88
C ASP A 294 -9.47 0.81 -13.62
N ARG A 295 -9.28 0.28 -12.40
CA ARG A 295 -7.96 -0.13 -11.92
C ARG A 295 -7.90 -1.63 -11.70
N TYR A 296 -6.77 -2.21 -12.13
CA TYR A 296 -6.41 -3.60 -11.90
C TYR A 296 -5.42 -3.68 -10.74
N SER A 297 -5.58 -4.65 -9.86
CA SER A 297 -4.53 -4.98 -8.89
C SER A 297 -3.54 -5.94 -9.50
N ASN A 298 -2.26 -5.70 -9.26
CA ASN A 298 -1.16 -6.52 -9.75
C ASN A 298 -0.18 -6.80 -8.62
N ALA A 299 0.67 -7.80 -8.82
CA ALA A 299 1.78 -8.07 -7.89
C ALA A 299 3.02 -8.48 -8.68
N LYS A 300 4.19 -8.08 -8.17
CA LYS A 300 5.46 -8.48 -8.75
C LYS A 300 6.55 -8.49 -7.68
N LYS A 301 7.55 -9.33 -7.90
CA LYS A 301 8.76 -9.29 -7.10
C LYS A 301 9.54 -8.01 -7.41
N ILE A 302 10.16 -7.43 -6.39
CA ILE A 302 11.14 -6.35 -6.56
C ILE A 302 12.53 -6.86 -6.13
N ASP A 303 13.54 -6.21 -6.64
CA ASP A 303 14.92 -6.50 -6.29
C ASP A 303 15.54 -5.29 -5.58
N PHE A 304 16.77 -5.44 -5.14
CA PHE A 304 17.52 -4.36 -4.50
C PHE A 304 18.92 -4.30 -5.10
N GLU A 305 19.45 -3.08 -5.21
CA GLU A 305 20.87 -2.86 -5.51
C GLU A 305 21.73 -3.42 -4.38
N ALA A 306 23.02 -3.54 -4.64
CA ALA A 306 23.97 -4.07 -3.64
C ALA A 306 23.99 -3.23 -2.35
N ASP A 307 23.69 -1.93 -2.44
CA ASP A 307 23.64 -1.02 -1.30
C ASP A 307 22.26 -0.96 -0.64
N GLY A 308 21.29 -1.77 -1.11
CA GLY A 308 19.95 -1.84 -0.56
C GLY A 308 18.94 -0.88 -1.17
N PHE A 309 19.26 -0.16 -2.24
CA PHE A 309 18.29 0.69 -2.92
C PHE A 309 17.29 -0.18 -3.70
N PRO A 310 15.96 0.07 -3.60
CA PRO A 310 14.99 -0.80 -4.27
C PRO A 310 14.92 -0.58 -5.78
N ILE A 311 14.77 -1.67 -6.52
CA ILE A 311 14.59 -1.68 -7.99
C ILE A 311 13.13 -2.08 -8.25
N LEU A 312 12.25 -1.08 -8.41
CA LEU A 312 10.82 -1.33 -8.61
C LEU A 312 10.51 -1.86 -10.02
N GLY A 313 11.35 -1.50 -11.01
CA GLY A 313 11.21 -1.99 -12.38
C GLY A 313 10.03 -1.35 -13.12
N ALA A 314 9.30 -2.17 -13.89
CA ALA A 314 8.16 -1.72 -14.71
C ALA A 314 6.92 -2.55 -14.38
N PRO A 315 5.70 -2.02 -14.62
CA PRO A 315 4.47 -2.80 -14.43
C PRO A 315 4.44 -4.02 -15.35
N ILE A 316 3.78 -5.06 -14.85
CA ILE A 316 3.62 -6.32 -15.58
C ILE A 316 2.56 -6.12 -16.66
N ALA A 317 2.77 -6.68 -17.84
CA ALA A 317 1.75 -6.66 -18.89
C ALA A 317 0.56 -7.54 -18.49
N GLU A 318 -0.64 -7.18 -18.93
CA GLU A 318 -1.81 -8.01 -18.70
C GLU A 318 -1.60 -9.39 -19.32
N GLY A 319 -1.89 -10.44 -18.58
CA GLY A 319 -1.73 -11.83 -19.01
C GLY A 319 -0.32 -12.37 -18.88
N GLU A 320 0.65 -11.56 -18.48
CA GLU A 320 2.02 -12.05 -18.27
C GLU A 320 2.06 -13.03 -17.11
N VAL A 321 2.72 -14.17 -17.32
CA VAL A 321 2.83 -15.24 -16.33
C VAL A 321 4.21 -15.17 -15.68
N LEU A 322 4.22 -15.15 -14.36
CA LEU A 322 5.41 -15.02 -13.54
C LEU A 322 5.53 -16.21 -12.59
N PRO A 323 6.74 -16.55 -12.13
CA PRO A 323 6.85 -17.39 -10.94
C PRO A 323 6.10 -16.75 -9.77
N GLY A 324 5.39 -17.56 -8.99
CA GLY A 324 4.76 -17.09 -7.76
C GLY A 324 5.80 -16.89 -6.66
N PRO A 325 5.41 -16.27 -5.54
CA PRO A 325 6.34 -16.01 -4.44
C PRO A 325 6.96 -17.29 -3.87
N ALA A 326 8.23 -17.17 -3.49
CA ALA A 326 8.98 -18.29 -2.93
C ALA A 326 8.32 -18.80 -1.64
N GLY A 327 8.20 -20.11 -1.53
CA GLY A 327 7.57 -20.74 -0.36
C GLY A 327 6.06 -20.96 -0.48
N GLU A 328 5.42 -20.51 -1.57
CA GLU A 328 4.02 -20.87 -1.80
C GLU A 328 3.85 -22.39 -1.95
N PRO A 329 2.75 -22.95 -1.45
CA PRO A 329 2.46 -24.36 -1.71
C PRO A 329 2.29 -24.62 -3.21
N GLN A 330 2.60 -25.83 -3.64
CA GLN A 330 2.36 -26.24 -5.01
C GLN A 330 0.86 -26.25 -5.29
N ALA A 331 0.44 -25.79 -6.47
CA ALA A 331 -0.96 -25.76 -6.87
C ALA A 331 -1.50 -27.18 -7.14
#